data_c1649743346a93a8288391a3a57e6010
#
_entry.id   c1649743346a93a8288391a3a57e6010
#
_cell.length_a   1.000
_cell.length_b   1.000
_cell.length_c   1.000
_cell.angle_alpha   90.00
_cell.angle_beta   90.00
_cell.angle_gamma   90.00
#
_symmetry.space_group_name_H-M   'P 1'
#
loop_
_entity.id
_entity.type
_entity.pdbx_description
1 polymer ?
#
loop_
_entity_poly.entity_id
_entity_poly.type
_entity_poly.pdbx_seq_one_letter_code
_entity_poly.pdbx_strand_id
1 'polypeptide(L)'
;VRMPAHDLALDLLRRSGPLAVTSANPTGAPPATDAVAARAAFPGRVRCVEELTQGAAGTDAVGHEDILLLDGGGTPGPVPSTIVTLAGVHARAPRILRQGALALADLERVAGVDLSERTADATQDRTEVGA
;
A
#
# COMPACT_ATOMS: atom_id res chain seq x y z
N VAL A 1 7.75 5.45 3.15
CA VAL A 1 8.21 4.51 2.10
C VAL A 1 7.87 3.10 2.52
N ARG A 2 7.50 2.24 1.55
CA ARG A 2 7.24 0.82 1.76
C ARG A 2 7.90 -0.01 0.66
N MET A 3 8.53 -1.10 1.03
CA MET A 3 9.02 -2.14 0.11
C MET A 3 8.26 -3.43 0.43
N PRO A 4 7.35 -3.90 -0.46
CA PRO A 4 6.55 -5.09 -0.19
C PRO A 4 7.40 -6.36 -0.30
N ALA A 5 7.13 -7.36 0.54
CA ALA A 5 7.70 -8.70 0.42
C ALA A 5 6.87 -9.53 -0.59
N HIS A 6 6.92 -9.14 -1.87
CA HIS A 6 6.16 -9.76 -2.96
C HIS A 6 6.92 -9.64 -4.28
N ASP A 7 7.33 -10.73 -4.86
CA ASP A 7 8.28 -10.77 -5.99
C ASP A 7 7.77 -9.98 -7.20
N LEU A 8 6.52 -10.17 -7.62
CA LEU A 8 5.93 -9.46 -8.76
C LEU A 8 5.90 -7.94 -8.52
N ALA A 9 5.55 -7.50 -7.29
CA ALA A 9 5.55 -6.08 -6.95
C ALA A 9 6.97 -5.50 -6.93
N LEU A 10 7.96 -6.28 -6.47
CA LEU A 10 9.36 -5.87 -6.50
C LEU A 10 9.88 -5.77 -7.93
N ASP A 11 9.50 -6.69 -8.82
CA ASP A 11 9.89 -6.63 -10.23
C ASP A 11 9.26 -5.43 -10.94
N LEU A 12 8.00 -5.13 -10.66
CA LEU A 12 7.37 -3.91 -11.15
C LEU A 12 8.14 -2.66 -10.68
N LEU A 13 8.45 -2.56 -9.38
CA LEU A 13 9.17 -1.42 -8.81
C LEU A 13 10.60 -1.28 -9.34
N ARG A 14 11.29 -2.38 -9.66
CA ARG A 14 12.63 -2.32 -10.30
C ARG A 14 12.57 -1.70 -11.69
N ARG A 15 11.47 -1.87 -12.41
CA ARG A 15 11.27 -1.34 -13.77
C ARG A 15 10.73 0.08 -13.78
N SER A 16 9.76 0.38 -12.91
CA SER A 16 9.07 1.68 -12.88
C SER A 16 9.76 2.71 -11.99
N GLY A 17 10.60 2.29 -11.04
CA GLY A 17 11.02 3.12 -9.93
C GLY A 17 9.94 3.24 -8.85
N PRO A 18 10.10 4.15 -7.88
CA PRO A 18 9.12 4.39 -6.82
C PRO A 18 7.77 4.86 -7.36
N LEU A 19 6.69 4.29 -6.82
CA LEU A 19 5.31 4.62 -7.20
C LEU A 19 4.56 5.19 -5.99
N ALA A 20 3.68 6.15 -6.24
CA ALA A 20 2.66 6.55 -5.28
C ALA A 20 1.47 5.58 -5.38
N VAL A 21 1.16 4.87 -4.30
CA VAL A 21 0.13 3.81 -4.29
C VAL A 21 -0.85 4.00 -3.17
N THR A 22 -2.12 3.70 -3.47
CA THR A 22 -3.21 3.60 -2.50
C THR A 22 -3.74 2.17 -2.47
N SER A 23 -4.68 1.88 -1.56
CA SER A 23 -5.42 0.62 -1.60
C SER A 23 -6.35 0.57 -2.84
N ALA A 24 -6.56 -0.63 -3.38
CA ALA A 24 -7.44 -0.85 -4.54
C ALA A 24 -8.91 -0.92 -4.11
N ASN A 25 -9.49 0.24 -3.81
CA ASN A 25 -10.90 0.38 -3.42
C ASN A 25 -11.39 1.80 -3.66
N PRO A 26 -12.68 2.02 -3.91
CA PRO A 26 -13.31 3.32 -3.79
C PRO A 26 -13.19 3.88 -2.37
N THR A 27 -13.18 5.20 -2.22
CA THR A 27 -13.11 5.85 -0.90
C THR A 27 -14.19 5.33 0.05
N GLY A 28 -13.77 4.88 1.23
CA GLY A 28 -14.68 4.34 2.26
C GLY A 28 -15.06 2.87 2.09
N ALA A 29 -14.73 2.22 0.96
CA ALA A 29 -14.95 0.79 0.77
C ALA A 29 -13.78 -0.04 1.34
N PRO A 30 -14.00 -1.33 1.65
CA PRO A 30 -12.92 -2.24 2.02
C PRO A 30 -11.89 -2.40 0.89
N PRO A 31 -10.59 -2.56 1.21
CA PRO A 31 -9.57 -2.86 0.20
C PRO A 31 -9.84 -4.19 -0.49
N ALA A 32 -9.63 -4.24 -1.81
CA ALA A 32 -9.64 -5.50 -2.54
C ALA A 32 -8.48 -6.40 -2.07
N THR A 33 -8.77 -7.68 -1.89
CA THR A 33 -7.80 -8.68 -1.42
C THR A 33 -7.31 -9.62 -2.53
N ASP A 34 -7.93 -9.56 -3.69
CA ASP A 34 -7.59 -10.35 -4.88
C ASP A 34 -8.04 -9.64 -6.17
N ALA A 35 -7.72 -10.23 -7.31
CA ALA A 35 -8.04 -9.68 -8.63
C ALA A 35 -9.55 -9.60 -8.89
N VAL A 36 -10.32 -10.56 -8.37
CA VAL A 36 -11.79 -10.59 -8.54
C VAL A 36 -12.42 -9.42 -7.78
N ALA A 37 -12.02 -9.21 -6.53
CA ALA A 37 -12.47 -8.09 -5.71
C ALA A 37 -12.04 -6.74 -6.32
N ALA A 38 -10.82 -6.64 -6.87
CA ALA A 38 -10.35 -5.43 -7.55
C ALA A 38 -11.18 -5.11 -8.80
N ARG A 39 -11.53 -6.10 -9.61
CA ARG A 39 -12.43 -5.91 -10.77
C ARG A 39 -13.82 -5.47 -10.33
N ALA A 40 -14.36 -6.06 -9.27
CA ALA A 40 -15.68 -5.71 -8.75
C ALA A 40 -15.72 -4.28 -8.17
N ALA A 41 -14.61 -3.82 -7.58
CA ALA A 41 -14.49 -2.48 -7.02
C ALA A 41 -14.50 -1.37 -8.09
N PHE A 42 -14.08 -1.68 -9.34
CA PHE A 42 -14.00 -0.72 -10.44
C PHE A 42 -14.61 -1.30 -11.73
N PRO A 43 -15.94 -1.50 -11.77
CA PRO A 43 -16.61 -2.20 -12.86
C PRO A 43 -16.41 -1.48 -14.21
N GLY A 44 -16.08 -2.27 -15.22
CA GLY A 44 -15.88 -1.79 -16.60
C GLY A 44 -14.55 -1.06 -16.86
N ARG A 45 -13.77 -0.77 -15.81
CA ARG A 45 -12.51 0.00 -15.92
C ARG A 45 -11.25 -0.86 -15.81
N VAL A 46 -11.35 -2.08 -15.30
CA VAL A 46 -10.19 -2.94 -15.05
C VAL A 46 -9.88 -3.80 -16.27
N ARG A 47 -8.63 -3.73 -16.74
CA ARG A 47 -8.08 -4.57 -17.81
C ARG A 47 -6.94 -5.43 -17.24
N CYS A 48 -7.02 -6.74 -17.37
CA CYS A 48 -5.92 -7.63 -16.97
C CYS A 48 -4.80 -7.57 -18.01
N VAL A 49 -3.57 -7.47 -17.54
CA VAL A 49 -2.37 -7.44 -18.39
C VAL A 49 -2.26 -8.73 -19.21
N GLU A 50 -2.60 -9.89 -18.63
CA GLU A 50 -2.59 -11.18 -19.31
C GLU A 50 -3.57 -11.23 -20.49
N GLU A 51 -4.75 -10.63 -20.36
CA GLU A 51 -5.75 -10.55 -21.42
C GLU A 51 -5.29 -9.67 -22.58
N LEU A 52 -4.59 -8.56 -22.26
CA LEU A 52 -4.05 -7.66 -23.26
C LEU A 52 -2.89 -8.28 -24.04
N THR A 53 -2.05 -9.08 -23.37
CA THR A 53 -0.91 -9.73 -24.02
C THR A 53 -1.28 -10.94 -24.87
N GLN A 54 -2.43 -11.57 -24.58
CA GLN A 54 -2.94 -12.72 -25.34
C GLN A 54 -3.93 -12.32 -26.44
N GLY A 55 -4.45 -11.09 -26.42
CA GLY A 55 -5.40 -10.60 -27.40
C GLY A 55 -4.74 -9.95 -28.63
N ALA A 56 -5.42 -10.01 -29.77
CA ALA A 56 -4.96 -9.37 -31.00
C ALA A 56 -4.95 -7.82 -30.95
N ALA A 57 -5.55 -7.23 -29.93
CA ALA A 57 -5.71 -5.78 -29.80
C ALA A 57 -4.46 -5.03 -29.26
N GLY A 58 -3.51 -5.74 -28.65
CA GLY A 58 -2.31 -5.14 -28.08
C GLY A 58 -2.60 -4.10 -26.97
N THR A 59 -1.57 -3.35 -26.58
CA THR A 59 -1.67 -2.28 -25.57
C THR A 59 -2.40 -1.04 -26.08
N ASP A 60 -2.62 -0.90 -27.37
CA ASP A 60 -3.32 0.25 -27.98
C ASP A 60 -4.83 0.28 -27.65
N ALA A 61 -5.35 -0.83 -27.12
CA ALA A 61 -6.74 -0.96 -26.66
C ALA A 61 -6.97 -0.41 -25.24
N VAL A 62 -5.94 0.07 -24.54
CA VAL A 62 -6.04 0.62 -23.19
C VAL A 62 -6.37 2.10 -23.24
N GLY A 63 -7.54 2.47 -22.71
CA GLY A 63 -7.96 3.86 -22.61
C GLY A 63 -7.30 4.58 -21.40
N HIS A 64 -7.29 5.90 -21.43
CA HIS A 64 -6.77 6.72 -20.32
C HIS A 64 -7.49 6.51 -18.98
N GLU A 65 -8.75 6.05 -19.04
CA GLU A 65 -9.58 5.76 -17.86
C GLU A 65 -9.43 4.31 -17.36
N ASP A 66 -8.73 3.47 -18.11
CA ASP A 66 -8.57 2.08 -17.74
C ASP A 66 -7.55 1.90 -16.62
N ILE A 67 -7.84 0.94 -15.74
CA ILE A 67 -6.97 0.51 -14.65
C ILE A 67 -6.32 -0.80 -15.08
N LEU A 68 -5.01 -0.80 -15.21
CA LEU A 68 -4.27 -2.03 -15.50
C LEU A 68 -4.16 -2.89 -14.26
N LEU A 69 -4.64 -4.12 -14.34
CA LEU A 69 -4.52 -5.12 -13.28
C LEU A 69 -3.42 -6.12 -13.62
N LEU A 70 -2.38 -6.11 -12.79
CA LEU A 70 -1.36 -7.14 -12.77
C LEU A 70 -1.69 -8.09 -11.62
N ASP A 71 -2.17 -9.30 -11.95
CA ASP A 71 -2.60 -10.27 -10.94
C ASP A 71 -1.39 -10.96 -10.30
N GLY A 72 -1.17 -10.69 -9.05
CA GLY A 72 -0.14 -11.32 -8.21
C GLY A 72 -0.70 -12.33 -7.22
N GLY A 73 -1.96 -12.73 -7.38
CA GLY A 73 -2.67 -13.58 -6.42
C GLY A 73 -3.29 -12.81 -5.26
N GLY A 74 -3.78 -13.53 -4.28
CA GLY A 74 -4.42 -12.96 -3.11
C GLY A 74 -3.45 -12.29 -2.14
N THR A 75 -3.90 -11.23 -1.46
CA THR A 75 -3.16 -10.61 -0.37
C THR A 75 -3.27 -11.45 0.92
N PRO A 76 -2.31 -11.35 1.86
CA PRO A 76 -2.34 -12.10 3.13
C PRO A 76 -3.56 -11.78 4.02
N GLY A 77 -4.33 -10.75 3.70
CA GLY A 77 -5.53 -10.36 4.44
C GLY A 77 -5.80 -8.86 4.41
N PRO A 78 -6.92 -8.43 5.01
CA PRO A 78 -7.37 -7.04 4.96
C PRO A 78 -6.62 -6.12 5.93
N VAL A 79 -5.70 -6.64 6.74
CA VAL A 79 -4.98 -5.84 7.75
C VAL A 79 -4.03 -4.87 7.06
N PRO A 80 -4.19 -3.55 7.25
CA PRO A 80 -3.34 -2.57 6.61
C PRO A 80 -1.90 -2.60 7.14
N SER A 81 -0.99 -1.95 6.44
CA SER A 81 0.40 -1.83 6.88
C SER A 81 0.52 -1.00 8.16
N THR A 82 1.46 -1.37 9.03
CA THR A 82 1.91 -0.52 10.13
C THR A 82 2.61 0.72 9.55
N ILE A 83 2.33 1.90 10.10
CA ILE A 83 2.97 3.15 9.69
C ILE A 83 3.83 3.65 10.83
N VAL A 84 5.12 3.83 10.53
CA VAL A 84 6.10 4.41 11.45
C VAL A 84 6.60 5.73 10.86
N THR A 85 6.64 6.79 11.65
CA THR A 85 7.27 8.05 11.24
C THR A 85 8.71 8.13 11.72
N LEU A 86 9.56 8.63 10.83
CA LEU A 86 10.97 8.96 11.06
C LEU A 86 11.23 10.43 10.71
N ALA A 87 10.17 11.22 10.45
CA ALA A 87 10.28 12.59 9.95
C ALA A 87 10.37 13.62 11.09
N GLY A 88 11.04 14.72 10.82
CA GLY A 88 11.13 15.86 11.73
C GLY A 88 11.74 15.50 13.10
N VAL A 89 11.06 15.87 14.16
CA VAL A 89 11.48 15.58 15.54
C VAL A 89 11.55 14.07 15.84
N HIS A 90 10.89 13.25 15.05
CA HIS A 90 10.88 11.79 15.17
C HIS A 90 12.03 11.09 14.42
N ALA A 91 12.95 11.84 13.79
CA ALA A 91 14.07 11.24 13.04
C ALA A 91 14.99 10.37 13.91
N ARG A 92 15.16 10.74 15.18
CA ARG A 92 15.97 9.98 16.17
C ARG A 92 15.13 9.14 17.12
N ALA A 93 13.82 9.25 17.03
CA ALA A 93 12.87 8.65 17.93
C ALA A 93 11.63 8.20 17.15
N PRO A 94 11.70 7.08 16.41
CA PRO A 94 10.60 6.56 15.61
C PRO A 94 9.31 6.44 16.41
N ARG A 95 8.17 6.74 15.78
CA ARG A 95 6.86 6.65 16.40
C ARG A 95 5.89 5.92 15.49
N ILE A 96 5.04 5.06 16.07
CA ILE A 96 3.96 4.40 15.34
C ILE A 96 2.80 5.38 15.17
N LEU A 97 2.46 5.69 13.92
CA LEU A 97 1.27 6.47 13.56
C LEU A 97 0.03 5.60 13.42
N ARG A 98 0.22 4.36 13.01
CA ARG A 98 -0.86 3.38 12.88
C ARG A 98 -0.30 1.98 13.05
N GLN A 99 -0.85 1.23 13.98
CA GLN A 99 -0.58 -0.20 14.10
C GLN A 99 -1.28 -0.94 12.94
N GLY A 100 -0.57 -1.86 12.32
CA GLY A 100 -1.04 -2.71 11.22
C GLY A 100 -0.52 -4.13 11.34
N ALA A 101 -0.22 -4.76 10.21
CA ALA A 101 0.15 -6.18 10.14
C ALA A 101 1.47 -6.54 10.83
N LEU A 102 2.43 -5.61 10.94
CA LEU A 102 3.70 -5.88 11.62
C LEU A 102 3.53 -5.68 13.13
N ALA A 103 3.95 -6.67 13.90
CA ALA A 103 3.94 -6.59 15.37
C ALA A 103 4.94 -5.54 15.87
N LEU A 104 4.60 -4.85 16.97
CA LEU A 104 5.45 -3.85 17.60
C LEU A 104 6.83 -4.43 17.94
N ALA A 105 6.89 -5.61 18.54
CA ALA A 105 8.13 -6.28 18.92
C ALA A 105 9.06 -6.56 17.72
N ASP A 106 8.53 -6.86 16.54
CA ASP A 106 9.34 -7.04 15.33
C ASP A 106 9.94 -5.72 14.84
N LEU A 107 9.19 -4.66 14.95
CA LEU A 107 9.66 -3.31 14.58
C LEU A 107 10.76 -2.85 15.55
N GLU A 108 10.58 -3.03 16.85
CA GLU A 108 11.56 -2.68 17.88
C GLU A 108 12.86 -3.47 17.72
N ARG A 109 12.75 -4.77 17.44
CA ARG A 109 13.91 -5.64 17.20
C ARG A 109 14.73 -5.16 15.99
N VAL A 110 14.08 -4.72 14.90
CA VAL A 110 14.75 -4.24 13.69
C VAL A 110 15.26 -2.81 13.86
N ALA A 111 14.48 -1.94 14.50
CA ALA A 111 14.83 -0.54 14.71
C ALA A 111 15.90 -0.35 15.81
N GLY A 112 16.06 -1.32 16.71
CA GLY A 112 16.98 -1.23 17.85
C GLY A 112 16.55 -0.19 18.88
N VAL A 113 15.27 0.19 18.91
CA VAL A 113 14.70 1.17 19.83
C VAL A 113 13.35 0.71 20.34
N ASP A 114 13.02 1.08 21.56
CA ASP A 114 11.70 0.85 22.15
C ASP A 114 10.68 1.85 21.55
N LEU A 115 9.59 1.33 21.03
CA LEU A 115 8.50 2.08 20.42
C LEU A 115 7.23 2.09 21.29
N SER A 116 7.18 1.31 22.37
CA SER A 116 5.98 1.07 23.18
C SER A 116 5.45 2.33 23.86
N GLU A 117 6.33 3.16 24.38
CA GLU A 117 5.97 4.42 25.05
C GLU A 117 5.49 5.51 24.09
N ARG A 118 5.65 5.33 22.77
CA ARG A 118 5.41 6.34 21.73
C ARG A 118 4.08 6.19 21.02
N THR A 119 3.36 5.13 21.28
CA THR A 119 2.02 4.91 20.74
C THR A 119 0.94 5.72 21.46
N ALA A 120 1.17 6.14 22.71
CA ALA A 120 0.16 6.79 23.54
C ALA A 120 -0.16 8.25 23.19
N ASP A 121 0.73 8.94 22.45
CA ASP A 121 0.61 10.40 22.20
C ASP A 121 0.02 10.77 20.81
N ALA A 122 -0.63 9.81 20.13
CA ALA A 122 -1.19 10.02 18.79
C ALA A 122 -2.38 11.01 18.76
N THR A 123 -2.87 11.48 19.90
CA THR A 123 -4.07 12.32 20.00
C THR A 123 -3.78 13.83 19.99
N GLN A 124 -2.53 14.26 20.25
CA GLN A 124 -2.21 15.68 20.37
C GLN A 124 -1.69 16.37 19.11
N ASP A 125 -1.20 15.62 18.10
CA ASP A 125 -0.58 16.20 16.90
C ASP A 125 -1.58 16.66 15.81
N ARG A 126 -2.88 16.59 16.06
CA ARG A 126 -3.92 17.06 15.12
C ARG A 126 -4.24 18.56 15.23
N THR A 127 -3.68 19.28 16.19
CA THR A 127 -4.11 20.65 16.49
C THR A 127 -3.15 21.74 15.99
N GLU A 128 -1.98 21.41 15.44
CA GLU A 128 -1.00 22.45 15.04
C GLU A 128 -0.79 22.62 13.52
N VAL A 129 -1.64 22.04 12.67
CA VAL A 129 -1.59 22.32 11.21
C VAL A 129 -2.82 23.12 10.82
N GLY A 130 -2.88 24.37 11.30
CA GLY A 130 -3.99 25.27 10.98
C GLY A 130 -3.79 26.67 11.52
N ALA A 131 -2.78 27.38 11.04
CA ALA A 131 -2.69 28.84 11.10
C ALA A 131 -1.87 29.34 9.91
#